data_84da3627454a758f84a2426af36bdaad
#
_entry.id   84da3627454a758f84a2426af36bdaad
#
_cell.length_a   1.000
_cell.length_b   1.000
_cell.length_c   1.000
_cell.angle_alpha   90.00
_cell.angle_beta   90.00
_cell.angle_gamma   90.00
#
_symmetry.space_group_name_H-M   'P 1'
#
loop_
_entity.id
_entity.type
_entity.pdbx_description
1 polymer ?
#
loop_
_entity_poly.entity_id
_entity_poly.type
_entity_poly.pdbx_seq_one_letter_code
_entity_poly.pdbx_strand_id
1 'polypeptide(L)'
;MTRLFALLIALIVTTSAATAQERYEGYYYPDESSQEEFTRLIREGPTASKGVRVEFVTNLTAAQLAAPESPRIVFFAKGADAKHLNVIALDDDVFSTIYRARAVLAQMTSNMRNNAFFKDQGLEFVATFYDLLQLMEFDTLVISDGETWAHQVNFYRN
;
A
#
# COMPACT_ATOMS: atom_id res chain seq x y z
N MET A 1 -32.49 62.94 14.45
CA MET A 1 -32.20 61.78 15.26
C MET A 1 -32.14 60.57 14.30
N THR A 2 -31.01 60.35 13.75
CA THR A 2 -30.79 59.31 12.69
C THR A 2 -30.12 58.13 13.35
N ARG A 3 -30.85 57.00 13.51
CA ARG A 3 -30.32 55.76 14.05
C ARG A 3 -29.64 55.05 12.93
N LEU A 4 -28.32 55.05 12.94
CA LEU A 4 -27.49 54.20 12.13
C LEU A 4 -27.64 52.75 12.64
N PHE A 5 -28.34 51.92 11.89
CA PHE A 5 -28.32 50.49 12.07
C PHE A 5 -27.06 49.99 11.40
N ALA A 6 -26.01 49.76 12.17
CA ALA A 6 -24.86 49.04 11.72
C ALA A 6 -25.23 47.55 11.62
N LEU A 7 -25.49 47.11 10.39
CA LEU A 7 -25.71 45.73 10.09
C LEU A 7 -24.35 45.03 10.12
N LEU A 8 -24.02 44.46 11.27
CA LEU A 8 -22.83 43.62 11.42
C LEU A 8 -23.13 42.29 10.76
N ILE A 9 -22.85 42.21 9.46
CA ILE A 9 -22.82 40.92 8.75
C ILE A 9 -21.60 40.17 9.27
N ALA A 10 -21.82 39.35 10.28
CA ALA A 10 -20.83 38.34 10.65
C ALA A 10 -20.69 37.39 9.48
N LEU A 11 -19.71 37.66 8.65
CA LEU A 11 -19.25 36.72 7.62
C LEU A 11 -18.63 35.53 8.36
N ILE A 12 -19.47 34.53 8.64
CA ILE A 12 -18.99 33.23 9.12
C ILE A 12 -18.27 32.63 7.93
N VAL A 13 -16.99 32.92 7.84
CA VAL A 13 -16.06 32.14 6.99
C VAL A 13 -15.97 30.79 7.66
N THR A 14 -16.86 29.88 7.26
CA THR A 14 -16.65 28.48 7.47
C THR A 14 -15.42 28.13 6.65
N THR A 15 -14.25 28.26 7.25
CA THR A 15 -13.07 27.55 6.78
C THR A 15 -13.41 26.09 6.90
N SER A 16 -13.97 25.53 5.83
CA SER A 16 -13.85 24.11 5.58
C SER A 16 -12.35 23.86 5.63
N ALA A 17 -11.88 23.32 6.76
CA ALA A 17 -10.61 22.64 6.77
C ALA A 17 -10.79 21.52 5.77
N ALA A 18 -10.52 21.79 4.49
CA ALA A 18 -10.14 20.78 3.57
C ALA A 18 -8.96 20.12 4.29
N THR A 19 -9.20 18.96 4.88
CA THR A 19 -8.12 18.04 5.21
C THR A 19 -7.38 17.96 3.89
N ALA A 20 -6.25 18.63 3.83
CA ALA A 20 -5.35 18.50 2.72
C ALA A 20 -4.96 17.03 2.77
N GLN A 21 -5.71 16.23 2.05
CA GLN A 21 -5.28 14.90 1.68
C GLN A 21 -3.90 15.17 1.11
N GLU A 22 -2.86 14.69 1.78
CA GLU A 22 -1.49 14.89 1.34
C GLU A 22 -1.43 14.40 -0.09
N ARG A 23 -1.65 15.32 -1.02
CA ARG A 23 -1.45 15.08 -2.44
C ARG A 23 0.05 14.91 -2.59
N TYR A 24 0.48 13.67 -2.59
CA TYR A 24 1.85 13.35 -2.97
C TYR A 24 2.01 13.81 -4.40
N GLU A 25 2.75 14.90 -4.59
CA GLU A 25 3.02 15.45 -5.91
C GLU A 25 3.53 14.33 -6.82
N GLY A 26 2.82 14.11 -7.91
CA GLY A 26 3.21 13.17 -8.97
C GLY A 26 2.51 11.82 -8.98
N TYR A 27 1.70 11.45 -7.99
CA TYR A 27 0.99 10.17 -8.00
C TYR A 27 -0.48 10.37 -7.65
N TYR A 28 -1.35 10.17 -8.63
CA TYR A 28 -2.78 10.04 -8.41
C TYR A 28 -3.09 8.59 -8.01
N TYR A 29 -3.77 8.43 -6.90
CA TYR A 29 -4.35 7.16 -6.48
C TYR A 29 -5.82 7.39 -6.25
N PRO A 30 -6.70 6.51 -6.73
CA PRO A 30 -8.10 6.55 -6.34
C PRO A 30 -8.22 6.31 -4.83
N ASP A 31 -9.29 6.81 -4.24
CA ASP A 31 -9.67 6.46 -2.88
C ASP A 31 -9.91 4.94 -2.80
N GLU A 32 -9.60 4.34 -1.66
CA GLU A 32 -9.74 2.91 -1.49
C GLU A 32 -11.19 2.48 -1.62
N SER A 33 -11.47 1.64 -2.61
CA SER A 33 -12.80 1.08 -2.87
C SER A 33 -13.20 0.05 -1.82
N SER A 34 -12.21 -0.56 -1.15
CA SER A 34 -12.41 -1.54 -0.09
C SER A 34 -11.17 -1.64 0.80
N GLN A 35 -11.38 -2.07 2.05
CA GLN A 35 -10.31 -2.25 3.02
C GLN A 35 -10.44 -3.60 3.72
N GLU A 36 -9.32 -4.18 4.11
CA GLU A 36 -9.27 -5.35 4.99
C GLU A 36 -8.19 -5.19 6.06
N GLU A 37 -8.35 -5.92 7.16
CA GLU A 37 -7.39 -5.97 8.25
C GLU A 37 -6.69 -7.33 8.23
N PHE A 38 -5.38 -7.32 8.35
CA PHE A 38 -4.58 -8.53 8.49
C PHE A 38 -3.89 -8.52 9.84
N THR A 39 -4.30 -9.46 10.67
CA THR A 39 -3.69 -9.69 11.98
C THR A 39 -3.25 -11.14 12.08
N ARG A 40 -1.98 -11.37 12.25
CA ARG A 40 -1.43 -12.68 12.55
C ARG A 40 -0.39 -12.55 13.65
N LEU A 41 -0.37 -13.53 14.54
CA LEU A 41 0.69 -13.65 15.55
C LEU A 41 1.98 -14.06 14.84
N ILE A 42 2.81 -13.07 14.52
CA ILE A 42 4.17 -13.33 14.08
C ILE A 42 5.05 -13.28 15.33
N ARG A 43 5.93 -14.27 15.47
CA ARG A 43 6.98 -14.21 16.47
C ARG A 43 7.81 -12.95 16.25
N GLU A 44 8.17 -12.27 17.31
CA GLU A 44 9.05 -11.11 17.27
C GLU A 44 10.29 -11.43 16.42
N GLY A 45 10.44 -10.69 15.34
CA GLY A 45 11.60 -10.72 14.46
C GLY A 45 12.45 -9.47 14.66
N PRO A 46 13.63 -9.40 14.06
CA PRO A 46 14.41 -8.17 14.07
C PRO A 46 13.61 -7.06 13.39
N THR A 47 13.61 -5.87 13.99
CA THR A 47 12.96 -4.68 13.45
C THR A 47 13.53 -4.34 12.07
N ALA A 48 12.67 -4.32 11.05
CA ALA A 48 13.09 -3.93 9.72
C ALA A 48 13.29 -2.41 9.65
N SER A 49 14.47 -1.98 9.23
CA SER A 49 14.77 -0.57 9.03
C SER A 49 14.12 -0.03 7.74
N LYS A 50 14.02 1.30 7.63
CA LYS A 50 13.63 1.94 6.37
C LYS A 50 14.46 1.45 5.18
N GLY A 51 15.79 1.33 5.37
CA GLY A 51 16.71 0.87 4.32
C GLY A 51 16.34 -0.52 3.82
N VAL A 52 16.05 -1.44 4.71
CA VAL A 52 15.64 -2.82 4.36
C VAL A 52 14.32 -2.81 3.58
N ARG A 53 13.33 -2.00 3.97
CA ARG A 53 12.07 -1.88 3.21
C ARG A 53 12.27 -1.30 1.81
N VAL A 54 13.08 -0.25 1.70
CA VAL A 54 13.40 0.37 0.39
C VAL A 54 14.14 -0.62 -0.50
N GLU A 55 15.14 -1.33 0.03
CA GLU A 55 15.88 -2.37 -0.70
C GLU A 55 14.95 -3.49 -1.18
N PHE A 56 14.05 -3.95 -0.30
CA PHE A 56 13.06 -4.97 -0.66
C PHE A 56 12.19 -4.52 -1.85
N VAL A 57 11.63 -3.31 -1.80
CA VAL A 57 10.78 -2.78 -2.87
C VAL A 57 11.58 -2.58 -4.16
N THR A 58 12.82 -2.12 -4.06
CA THR A 58 13.72 -2.00 -5.21
C THR A 58 14.00 -3.36 -5.85
N ASN A 59 14.23 -4.40 -5.04
CA ASN A 59 14.46 -5.75 -5.54
C ASN A 59 13.22 -6.34 -6.20
N LEU A 60 12.02 -6.10 -5.65
CA LEU A 60 10.76 -6.50 -6.31
C LEU A 60 10.61 -5.85 -7.69
N THR A 61 10.86 -4.54 -7.78
CA THR A 61 10.80 -3.79 -9.03
C THR A 61 11.86 -4.28 -10.02
N ALA A 62 13.10 -4.48 -9.57
CA ALA A 62 14.17 -5.01 -10.41
C ALA A 62 13.85 -6.41 -10.96
N ALA A 63 13.25 -7.27 -10.15
CA ALA A 63 12.83 -8.60 -10.59
C ALA A 63 11.74 -8.54 -11.68
N GLN A 64 10.82 -7.57 -11.60
CA GLN A 64 9.82 -7.35 -12.66
C GLN A 64 10.47 -6.85 -13.96
N LEU A 65 11.42 -5.92 -13.85
CA LEU A 65 12.13 -5.36 -15.01
C LEU A 65 13.09 -6.37 -15.67
N ALA A 66 13.58 -7.34 -14.92
CA ALA A 66 14.45 -8.40 -15.45
C ALA A 66 13.67 -9.55 -16.11
N ALA A 67 12.34 -9.59 -15.95
CA ALA A 67 11.51 -10.57 -16.62
C ALA A 67 11.52 -10.34 -18.14
N PRO A 68 11.44 -11.40 -18.97
CA PRO A 68 11.42 -11.27 -20.43
C PRO A 68 10.15 -10.57 -20.95
N GLU A 69 9.11 -10.55 -20.14
CA GLU A 69 7.84 -9.89 -20.43
C GLU A 69 7.83 -8.46 -19.84
N SER A 70 7.09 -7.55 -20.48
CA SER A 70 6.90 -6.21 -19.93
C SER A 70 6.31 -6.27 -18.53
N PRO A 71 6.79 -5.47 -17.59
CA PRO A 71 6.25 -5.46 -16.23
C PRO A 71 4.77 -5.05 -16.27
N ARG A 72 3.93 -5.86 -15.61
CA ARG A 72 2.48 -5.60 -15.52
C ARG A 72 2.08 -4.89 -14.24
N ILE A 73 2.98 -4.86 -13.28
CA ILE A 73 2.80 -4.20 -11.98
C ILE A 73 4.07 -3.48 -11.57
N VAL A 74 3.93 -2.43 -10.78
CA VAL A 74 5.05 -1.70 -10.16
C VAL A 74 4.85 -1.60 -8.66
N PHE A 75 5.97 -1.46 -7.96
CA PHE A 75 6.00 -1.39 -6.50
C PHE A 75 6.57 -0.05 -6.05
N PHE A 76 5.92 0.57 -5.07
CA PHE A 76 6.38 1.81 -4.46
C PHE A 76 6.28 1.75 -2.94
N ALA A 77 7.33 2.16 -2.25
CA ALA A 77 7.27 2.41 -0.81
C ALA A 77 7.00 3.89 -0.55
N LYS A 78 6.02 4.19 0.29
CA LYS A 78 5.63 5.55 0.65
C LYS A 78 5.77 5.83 2.15
N GLY A 79 5.63 7.11 2.48
CA GLY A 79 5.76 7.62 3.83
C GLY A 79 7.20 7.86 4.26
N ALA A 80 7.39 8.64 5.33
CA ALA A 80 8.71 9.02 5.84
C ALA A 80 9.59 7.80 6.15
N ASP A 81 8.98 6.71 6.63
CA ASP A 81 9.65 5.46 6.99
C ASP A 81 9.49 4.35 5.96
N ALA A 82 8.94 4.64 4.77
CA ALA A 82 8.67 3.65 3.72
C ALA A 82 7.81 2.46 4.21
N LYS A 83 6.81 2.74 5.04
CA LYS A 83 5.96 1.72 5.66
C LYS A 83 4.65 1.43 4.90
N HIS A 84 4.37 2.18 3.86
CA HIS A 84 3.21 1.97 3.01
C HIS A 84 3.67 1.42 1.67
N LEU A 85 3.33 0.15 1.39
CA LEU A 85 3.62 -0.48 0.10
C LEU A 85 2.45 -0.29 -0.85
N ASN A 86 2.73 0.25 -2.02
CA ASN A 86 1.77 0.35 -3.10
C ASN A 86 2.16 -0.58 -4.24
N VAL A 87 1.18 -1.32 -4.74
CA VAL A 87 1.27 -2.19 -5.90
C VAL A 87 0.28 -1.70 -6.93
N ILE A 88 0.78 -1.20 -8.05
CA ILE A 88 -0.03 -0.56 -9.08
C ILE A 88 0.04 -1.35 -10.36
N ALA A 89 -1.11 -1.61 -10.96
CA ALA A 89 -1.19 -2.19 -12.29
C ALA A 89 -0.71 -1.18 -13.34
N LEU A 90 -0.03 -1.69 -14.34
CA LEU A 90 0.33 -0.95 -15.56
C LEU A 90 -0.63 -1.26 -16.72
N ASP A 91 -1.39 -2.34 -16.57
CA ASP A 91 -2.40 -2.78 -17.53
C ASP A 91 -3.78 -2.77 -16.86
N ASP A 92 -4.81 -2.31 -17.56
CA ASP A 92 -6.19 -2.14 -17.06
C ASP A 92 -6.81 -3.44 -16.50
N ASP A 93 -6.36 -4.57 -16.97
CA ASP A 93 -6.92 -5.87 -16.60
C ASP A 93 -6.35 -6.51 -15.32
N VAL A 94 -5.25 -5.98 -14.78
CA VAL A 94 -4.53 -6.67 -13.68
C VAL A 94 -5.29 -6.60 -12.37
N PHE A 95 -5.81 -5.43 -12.01
CA PHE A 95 -6.47 -5.18 -10.71
C PHE A 95 -7.90 -4.64 -10.83
N SER A 96 -8.65 -5.02 -11.83
CA SER A 96 -10.02 -4.52 -12.00
C SER A 96 -11.02 -5.04 -10.95
N THR A 97 -10.63 -6.02 -10.13
CA THR A 97 -11.47 -6.59 -9.07
C THR A 97 -10.62 -7.14 -7.92
N ILE A 98 -11.23 -7.25 -6.73
CA ILE A 98 -10.60 -7.89 -5.57
C ILE A 98 -10.15 -9.33 -5.86
N TYR A 99 -10.84 -10.06 -6.71
CA TYR A 99 -10.47 -11.42 -7.07
C TYR A 99 -9.17 -11.47 -7.88
N ARG A 100 -8.99 -10.52 -8.80
CA ARG A 100 -7.73 -10.39 -9.58
C ARG A 100 -6.59 -9.95 -8.68
N ALA A 101 -6.80 -8.99 -7.80
CA ALA A 101 -5.81 -8.58 -6.81
C ALA A 101 -5.37 -9.76 -5.94
N ARG A 102 -6.30 -10.57 -5.45
CA ARG A 102 -6.00 -11.78 -4.67
C ARG A 102 -5.25 -12.84 -5.47
N ALA A 103 -5.54 -12.98 -6.75
CA ALA A 103 -4.80 -13.90 -7.63
C ALA A 103 -3.32 -13.46 -7.78
N VAL A 104 -3.05 -12.17 -7.95
CA VAL A 104 -1.69 -11.63 -7.99
C VAL A 104 -0.99 -11.83 -6.66
N LEU A 105 -1.65 -11.56 -5.53
CA LEU A 105 -1.09 -11.81 -4.19
C LEU A 105 -0.80 -13.30 -3.93
N ALA A 106 -1.65 -14.20 -4.45
CA ALA A 106 -1.39 -15.63 -4.38
C ALA A 106 -0.15 -16.01 -5.21
N GLN A 107 0.02 -15.41 -6.38
CA GLN A 107 1.22 -15.60 -7.20
C GLN A 107 2.47 -15.08 -6.48
N MET A 108 2.40 -13.90 -5.86
CA MET A 108 3.51 -13.36 -5.06
C MET A 108 3.85 -14.28 -3.88
N THR A 109 2.84 -14.83 -3.22
CA THR A 109 3.01 -15.83 -2.16
C THR A 109 3.71 -17.08 -2.69
N SER A 110 3.31 -17.59 -3.84
CA SER A 110 3.93 -18.76 -4.47
C SER A 110 5.40 -18.49 -4.81
N ASN A 111 5.68 -17.35 -5.41
CA ASN A 111 7.05 -16.95 -5.77
C ASN A 111 7.94 -16.83 -4.52
N MET A 112 7.43 -16.22 -3.45
CA MET A 112 8.11 -16.09 -2.17
C MET A 112 8.43 -17.48 -1.58
N ARG A 113 7.46 -18.39 -1.54
CA ARG A 113 7.61 -19.74 -0.99
C ARG A 113 8.65 -20.58 -1.76
N ASN A 114 8.83 -20.28 -3.03
CA ASN A 114 9.85 -20.94 -3.87
C ASN A 114 11.27 -20.41 -3.63
N ASN A 115 11.43 -19.32 -2.90
CA ASN A 115 12.73 -18.77 -2.55
C ASN A 115 13.45 -19.70 -1.56
N ALA A 116 14.77 -19.88 -1.75
CA ALA A 116 15.59 -20.75 -0.91
C ALA A 116 15.51 -20.37 0.58
N PHE A 117 15.53 -19.09 0.90
CA PHE A 117 15.43 -18.62 2.28
C PHE A 117 14.19 -19.15 3.00
N PHE A 118 13.01 -19.09 2.36
CA PHE A 118 11.77 -19.57 3.00
C PHE A 118 11.76 -21.09 3.13
N LYS A 119 12.34 -21.83 2.17
CA LYS A 119 12.48 -23.28 2.23
C LYS A 119 13.43 -23.71 3.35
N ASP A 120 14.58 -23.05 3.45
CA ASP A 120 15.58 -23.37 4.48
C ASP A 120 15.07 -23.10 5.90
N GLN A 121 14.10 -22.18 6.05
CA GLN A 121 13.45 -21.88 7.33
C GLN A 121 12.18 -22.72 7.58
N GLY A 122 11.78 -23.58 6.65
CA GLY A 122 10.54 -24.38 6.75
C GLY A 122 9.27 -23.54 6.70
N LEU A 123 9.32 -22.35 6.09
CA LEU A 123 8.21 -21.38 6.01
C LEU A 123 7.41 -21.48 4.70
N GLU A 124 7.85 -22.29 3.75
CA GLU A 124 7.25 -22.43 2.42
C GLU A 124 5.79 -22.91 2.43
N PHE A 125 5.36 -23.58 3.51
CA PHE A 125 3.99 -24.08 3.61
C PHE A 125 3.05 -23.14 4.40
N VAL A 126 3.58 -22.26 5.22
CA VAL A 126 2.79 -21.48 6.19
C VAL A 126 2.82 -19.99 5.96
N ALA A 127 3.92 -19.44 5.42
CA ALA A 127 4.05 -18.02 5.19
C ALA A 127 3.30 -17.57 3.93
N THR A 128 2.68 -16.40 4.02
CA THR A 128 2.05 -15.69 2.91
C THR A 128 2.83 -14.40 2.61
N PHE A 129 2.55 -13.76 1.49
CA PHE A 129 3.12 -12.45 1.19
C PHE A 129 2.76 -11.41 2.25
N TYR A 130 1.56 -11.48 2.83
CA TYR A 130 1.15 -10.62 3.95
C TYR A 130 2.02 -10.84 5.19
N ASP A 131 2.34 -12.09 5.52
CA ASP A 131 3.23 -12.40 6.65
C ASP A 131 4.62 -11.77 6.43
N LEU A 132 5.14 -11.83 5.20
CA LEU A 132 6.40 -11.19 4.86
C LEU A 132 6.34 -9.66 5.04
N LEU A 133 5.29 -9.01 4.54
CA LEU A 133 5.13 -7.58 4.69
C LEU A 133 5.02 -7.17 6.16
N GLN A 134 4.32 -7.96 6.96
CA GLN A 134 4.21 -7.73 8.40
C GLN A 134 5.55 -7.91 9.11
N LEU A 135 6.36 -8.93 8.74
CA LEU A 135 7.72 -9.12 9.23
C LEU A 135 8.64 -7.94 8.88
N MET A 136 8.47 -7.38 7.69
CA MET A 136 9.21 -6.21 7.22
C MET A 136 8.68 -4.89 7.77
N GLU A 137 7.67 -4.94 8.64
CA GLU A 137 7.10 -3.77 9.31
C GLU A 137 6.43 -2.77 8.38
N PHE A 138 5.80 -3.24 7.31
CA PHE A 138 4.85 -2.41 6.60
C PHE A 138 3.59 -2.23 7.44
N ASP A 139 3.03 -1.03 7.43
CA ASP A 139 1.78 -0.69 8.09
C ASP A 139 0.58 -0.91 7.15
N THR A 140 0.78 -0.67 5.85
CA THR A 140 -0.27 -0.89 4.83
C THR A 140 0.28 -1.46 3.54
N LEU A 141 -0.60 -2.18 2.83
CA LEU A 141 -0.46 -2.54 1.43
C LEU A 141 -1.66 -1.97 0.67
N VAL A 142 -1.42 -1.17 -0.35
CA VAL A 142 -2.45 -0.72 -1.28
C VAL A 142 -2.22 -1.37 -2.64
N ILE A 143 -3.26 -1.97 -3.20
CA ILE A 143 -3.27 -2.56 -4.52
C ILE A 143 -4.24 -1.76 -5.37
N SER A 144 -3.80 -1.23 -6.49
CA SER A 144 -4.59 -0.29 -7.30
C SER A 144 -4.39 -0.52 -8.79
N ASP A 145 -5.44 -0.25 -9.58
CA ASP A 145 -5.35 -0.10 -11.03
C ASP A 145 -4.72 1.25 -11.45
N GLY A 146 -4.50 2.14 -10.48
CA GLY A 146 -3.95 3.48 -10.71
C GLY A 146 -4.98 4.52 -11.15
N GLU A 147 -6.24 4.14 -11.42
CA GLU A 147 -7.26 5.01 -11.99
C GLU A 147 -8.55 5.07 -11.18
N THR A 148 -9.22 3.95 -10.99
CA THR A 148 -10.59 3.89 -10.46
C THR A 148 -10.78 2.98 -9.27
N TRP A 149 -9.87 2.05 -9.05
CA TRP A 149 -10.01 1.03 -8.02
C TRP A 149 -8.75 0.89 -7.16
N ALA A 150 -8.94 0.82 -5.87
CA ALA A 150 -7.88 0.50 -4.91
C ALA A 150 -8.43 -0.35 -3.77
N HIS A 151 -7.62 -1.27 -3.28
CA HIS A 151 -7.88 -2.09 -2.11
C HIS A 151 -6.74 -1.94 -1.11
N GLN A 152 -7.06 -1.61 0.14
CA GLN A 152 -6.09 -1.43 1.20
C GLN A 152 -6.12 -2.59 2.19
N VAL A 153 -4.95 -3.07 2.55
CA VAL A 153 -4.74 -4.01 3.65
C VAL A 153 -3.98 -3.30 4.77
N ASN A 154 -4.56 -3.27 5.96
CA ASN A 154 -3.94 -2.71 7.15
C ASN A 154 -3.30 -3.84 7.97
N PHE A 155 -2.02 -3.71 8.30
CA PHE A 155 -1.29 -4.70 9.10
C PHE A 155 -1.25 -4.27 10.56
N TYR A 156 -1.87 -5.06 11.43
CA TYR A 156 -1.83 -4.85 12.87
C TYR A 156 -0.89 -5.83 13.53
N ARG A 157 -0.15 -5.36 14.52
CA ARG A 157 0.68 -6.17 15.40
C ARG A 157 0.01 -6.23 16.75
N ASN A 158 -0.22 -7.42 17.22
CA ASN A 158 -0.70 -7.67 18.58
C ASN A 158 0.48 -7.88 19.52
#